data_cc831609a0ee1a5cce05f7285f016c44
#
_entry.id   cc831609a0ee1a5cce05f7285f016c44
#
_cell.length_a   1.000
_cell.length_b   1.000
_cell.length_c   1.000
_cell.angle_alpha   90.00
_cell.angle_beta   90.00
_cell.angle_gamma   90.00
#
_symmetry.space_group_name_H-M   'P 1'
#
loop_
_entity.id
_entity.type
_entity.pdbx_description
1 polymer ?
#
loop_
_entity_poly.entity_id
_entity_poly.type
_entity_poly.pdbx_seq_one_letter_code
_entity_poly.pdbx_strand_id
1 'polypeptide(L)'
;MSPRYRLQFAEPEGYLDFARFGPPSHAVLDTTARLLEKATHAGPATVDELMREEIRAKAAAARLCRSDIDHIVLLPNTSLGLMQAAFNAPVGSTVLVSAAEFPANTYPWARAEQAGRLTVRQLPGGRVTADRVAAALTDDISMVSVSAVDFRTGYRADLAALRDVIGDRLLVVDGIQGFGVIDEPWEVADILVVGGQKWLRSGWGTGFAMLSDRMADQMDPILSGWTGARDPGLFDDEIHPADYTAAAWSISNLSPVTSGAFAAGLELVEEAGVGEICAQIGMRVDALEDALLSAGAEIVSARERRAGILAFTVPEHSAEQVGAALTAVGIAATIRPEHVRLSPHATTSLDVVDQLRAALGSLATPSRVEFVSPANPAGAVTHELLASFIPAVHGLAAMLGPGNEVLLHDFSRLPDSIAAIAGDLTHRTVGGPMTDLLLGLIRRGTTQDLINYRTNNPDGRPIRSSTVFLRDADGVAIGCLCVNSELSESVSEVPPDRAESFPPDVDSLQRFLVDRAITKVGIEPAQMKKQHKAAVVRELDEAGFFLIRDSVDHVAGQLDVTRYTIYNYLNEVRAETTAPGA
;
A
#
# COMPACT_ATOMS: atom_id res chain seq x y z
N MET A 1 13.09 -28.68 -15.21
CA MET A 1 12.18 -28.92 -14.05
C MET A 1 11.54 -30.29 -14.11
N SER A 2 11.68 -31.11 -13.06
CA SER A 2 11.13 -32.48 -13.03
C SER A 2 9.59 -32.47 -13.10
N PRO A 3 8.95 -33.48 -13.78
CA PRO A 3 7.50 -33.61 -13.77
C PRO A 3 6.92 -33.71 -12.34
N ARG A 4 7.64 -34.37 -11.43
CA ARG A 4 7.25 -34.53 -10.02
C ARG A 4 7.09 -33.19 -9.30
N TYR A 5 7.99 -32.23 -9.54
CA TYR A 5 7.89 -30.89 -8.96
C TYR A 5 6.67 -30.13 -9.51
N ARG A 6 6.43 -30.19 -10.84
CA ARG A 6 5.29 -29.49 -11.44
C ARG A 6 3.94 -30.01 -10.92
N LEU A 7 3.81 -31.30 -10.70
CA LEU A 7 2.60 -31.92 -10.17
C LEU A 7 2.29 -31.55 -8.72
N GLN A 8 3.21 -30.86 -8.03
CA GLN A 8 2.98 -30.36 -6.68
C GLN A 8 2.07 -29.12 -6.65
N PHE A 9 1.68 -28.57 -7.78
CA PHE A 9 1.07 -27.26 -7.83
C PHE A 9 -0.17 -27.23 -8.73
N ALA A 10 -1.19 -26.46 -8.33
CA ALA A 10 -2.51 -26.43 -8.96
C ALA A 10 -2.96 -24.99 -9.30
N GLU A 11 -2.04 -24.02 -9.33
CA GLU A 11 -2.38 -22.65 -9.71
C GLU A 11 -2.86 -22.57 -11.17
N PRO A 12 -3.77 -21.61 -11.50
CA PRO A 12 -4.18 -21.35 -12.87
C PRO A 12 -3.01 -20.97 -13.78
N GLU A 13 -3.07 -21.33 -15.06
CA GLU A 13 -2.00 -21.04 -16.04
C GLU A 13 -1.65 -19.55 -16.11
N GLY A 14 -2.65 -18.65 -16.02
CA GLY A 14 -2.48 -17.20 -16.04
C GLY A 14 -1.99 -16.58 -14.71
N TYR A 15 -1.62 -17.38 -13.70
CA TYR A 15 -1.16 -16.81 -12.43
C TYR A 15 0.27 -16.29 -12.53
N LEU A 16 0.44 -14.96 -12.57
CA LEU A 16 1.73 -14.25 -12.70
C LEU A 16 1.98 -13.28 -11.54
N ASP A 17 1.53 -13.61 -10.31
CA ASP A 17 1.67 -12.72 -9.15
C ASP A 17 2.36 -13.38 -7.94
N PHE A 18 3.39 -14.21 -8.21
CA PHE A 18 4.16 -14.89 -7.15
C PHE A 18 4.94 -13.94 -6.24
N ALA A 19 5.31 -12.77 -6.73
CA ALA A 19 5.93 -11.72 -5.90
C ALA A 19 4.99 -11.13 -4.85
N ARG A 20 3.67 -11.39 -4.94
CA ARG A 20 2.67 -11.04 -3.93
C ARG A 20 2.31 -12.22 -3.05
N PHE A 21 2.00 -13.36 -3.66
CA PHE A 21 1.64 -14.60 -2.98
C PHE A 21 1.97 -15.82 -3.85
N GLY A 22 2.49 -16.88 -3.26
CA GLY A 22 2.73 -18.18 -3.92
C GLY A 22 1.71 -19.21 -3.41
N PRO A 23 0.80 -19.70 -4.29
CA PRO A 23 -0.11 -20.77 -3.93
C PRO A 23 0.65 -21.99 -3.37
N PRO A 24 0.28 -22.52 -2.19
CA PRO A 24 0.99 -23.63 -1.55
C PRO A 24 1.04 -24.89 -2.40
N SER A 25 2.08 -25.71 -2.21
CA SER A 25 2.20 -27.03 -2.84
C SER A 25 1.32 -28.09 -2.18
N HIS A 26 1.06 -29.20 -2.89
CA HIS A 26 0.42 -30.37 -2.30
C HIS A 26 1.21 -30.93 -1.11
N ALA A 27 2.54 -30.95 -1.16
CA ALA A 27 3.38 -31.36 -0.04
C ALA A 27 3.13 -30.52 1.23
N VAL A 28 2.93 -29.21 1.07
CA VAL A 28 2.56 -28.30 2.16
C VAL A 28 1.17 -28.60 2.70
N LEU A 29 0.18 -28.81 1.82
CA LEU A 29 -1.21 -29.14 2.19
C LEU A 29 -1.27 -30.47 2.93
N ASP A 30 -0.65 -31.53 2.38
CA ASP A 30 -0.64 -32.88 2.95
C ASP A 30 0.05 -32.89 4.32
N THR A 31 1.16 -32.18 4.46
CA THR A 31 1.86 -32.07 5.75
C THR A 31 0.99 -31.34 6.77
N THR A 32 0.32 -30.24 6.39
CA THR A 32 -0.60 -29.49 7.26
C THR A 32 -1.74 -30.41 7.75
N ALA A 33 -2.41 -31.11 6.83
CA ALA A 33 -3.52 -32.01 7.14
C ALA A 33 -3.08 -33.14 8.08
N ARG A 34 -1.96 -33.81 7.78
CA ARG A 34 -1.40 -34.90 8.58
C ARG A 34 -1.04 -34.46 10.00
N LEU A 35 -0.46 -33.26 10.16
CA LEU A 35 -0.09 -32.77 11.50
C LEU A 35 -1.29 -32.35 12.32
N LEU A 36 -2.32 -31.77 11.69
CA LEU A 36 -3.60 -31.48 12.34
C LEU A 36 -4.30 -32.77 12.77
N GLU A 37 -4.37 -33.78 11.89
CA GLU A 37 -4.93 -35.10 12.22
C GLU A 37 -4.18 -35.75 13.38
N LYS A 38 -2.84 -35.73 13.35
CA LYS A 38 -2.00 -36.25 14.45
C LYS A 38 -2.32 -35.56 15.78
N ALA A 39 -2.53 -34.24 15.76
CA ALA A 39 -2.87 -33.48 16.96
C ALA A 39 -4.24 -33.86 17.54
N THR A 40 -5.22 -34.30 16.71
CA THR A 40 -6.53 -34.77 17.20
C THR A 40 -6.45 -36.09 17.95
N HIS A 41 -5.41 -36.90 17.71
CA HIS A 41 -5.18 -38.19 18.36
C HIS A 41 -4.06 -38.10 19.40
N ALA A 42 -4.01 -36.99 20.16
CA ALA A 42 -2.94 -36.68 21.10
C ALA A 42 -2.75 -37.80 22.15
N GLY A 43 -1.51 -38.25 22.27
CA GLY A 43 -1.03 -39.21 23.26
C GLY A 43 0.23 -38.69 23.98
N PRO A 44 0.85 -39.48 24.85
CA PRO A 44 1.96 -39.03 25.71
C PRO A 44 3.14 -38.41 24.98
N ALA A 45 3.48 -38.88 23.77
CA ALA A 45 4.62 -38.39 22.99
C ALA A 45 4.23 -37.36 21.89
N THR A 46 2.95 -37.03 21.75
CA THR A 46 2.45 -36.25 20.60
C THR A 46 3.09 -34.86 20.53
N VAL A 47 3.21 -34.17 21.68
CA VAL A 47 3.80 -32.83 21.71
C VAL A 47 5.28 -32.87 21.27
N ASP A 48 6.08 -33.75 21.82
CA ASP A 48 7.49 -33.91 21.48
C ASP A 48 7.68 -34.26 20.00
N GLU A 49 6.81 -35.09 19.45
CA GLU A 49 6.84 -35.45 18.04
C GLU A 49 6.43 -34.30 17.13
N LEU A 50 5.47 -33.47 17.53
CA LEU A 50 5.08 -32.28 16.80
C LEU A 50 6.18 -31.23 16.84
N MET A 51 6.83 -31.01 17.97
CA MET A 51 7.92 -30.04 18.11
C MET A 51 9.15 -30.36 17.26
N ARG A 52 9.31 -31.61 16.80
CA ARG A 52 10.38 -31.97 15.83
C ARG A 52 10.24 -31.26 14.48
N GLU A 53 9.05 -30.81 14.12
CA GLU A 53 8.83 -30.08 12.86
C GLU A 53 9.55 -28.73 12.85
N GLU A 54 9.77 -28.08 14.00
CA GLU A 54 10.60 -26.89 14.10
C GLU A 54 12.06 -27.18 13.74
N ILE A 55 12.61 -28.26 14.32
CA ILE A 55 14.00 -28.69 14.03
C ILE A 55 14.16 -29.04 12.56
N ARG A 56 13.16 -29.72 11.97
CA ARG A 56 13.12 -30.08 10.55
C ARG A 56 13.16 -28.84 9.65
N ALA A 57 12.36 -27.81 9.97
CA ALA A 57 12.30 -26.56 9.21
C ALA A 57 13.63 -25.78 9.33
N LYS A 58 14.18 -25.66 10.55
CA LYS A 58 15.48 -25.02 10.78
C LYS A 58 16.59 -25.71 9.98
N ALA A 59 16.64 -27.04 10.00
CA ALA A 59 17.65 -27.81 9.27
C ALA A 59 17.55 -27.61 7.74
N ALA A 60 16.33 -27.55 7.18
CA ALA A 60 16.13 -27.29 5.76
C ALA A 60 16.53 -25.85 5.39
N ALA A 61 16.17 -24.85 6.21
CA ALA A 61 16.59 -23.47 6.01
C ALA A 61 18.11 -23.32 6.08
N ALA A 62 18.77 -23.93 7.06
CA ALA A 62 20.22 -23.92 7.21
C ALA A 62 20.94 -24.44 5.96
N ARG A 63 20.51 -25.60 5.42
CA ARG A 63 21.10 -26.14 4.18
C ARG A 63 20.96 -25.20 2.99
N LEU A 64 19.78 -24.57 2.82
CA LEU A 64 19.54 -23.61 1.74
C LEU A 64 20.31 -22.30 1.92
N CYS A 65 20.63 -21.91 3.16
CA CYS A 65 21.46 -20.75 3.49
C CYS A 65 22.96 -21.06 3.42
N ARG A 66 23.37 -22.33 3.30
CA ARG A 66 24.75 -22.79 3.48
C ARG A 66 25.31 -22.42 4.88
N SER A 67 24.50 -22.64 5.91
CA SER A 67 24.76 -22.24 7.30
C SER A 67 24.41 -23.39 8.26
N ASP A 68 24.71 -23.21 9.54
CA ASP A 68 24.38 -24.16 10.59
C ASP A 68 22.98 -23.93 11.18
N ILE A 69 22.40 -24.96 11.79
CA ILE A 69 21.08 -24.92 12.39
C ILE A 69 20.97 -23.91 13.54
N ASP A 70 22.07 -23.71 14.28
CA ASP A 70 22.13 -22.77 15.41
C ASP A 70 22.10 -21.31 14.96
N HIS A 71 22.32 -21.04 13.67
CA HIS A 71 22.15 -19.72 13.05
C HIS A 71 20.71 -19.46 12.63
N ILE A 72 19.79 -20.42 12.72
CA ILE A 72 18.42 -20.30 12.23
C ILE A 72 17.42 -20.17 13.37
N VAL A 73 16.57 -19.17 13.28
CA VAL A 73 15.36 -19.03 14.11
C VAL A 73 14.13 -18.93 13.20
N LEU A 74 13.07 -19.70 13.53
CA LEU A 74 11.80 -19.59 12.79
C LEU A 74 11.01 -18.37 13.22
N LEU A 75 10.34 -17.75 12.27
CA LEU A 75 9.55 -16.53 12.44
C LEU A 75 8.23 -16.66 11.67
N PRO A 76 7.15 -15.98 12.09
CA PRO A 76 5.88 -16.06 11.37
C PRO A 76 5.87 -15.24 10.06
N ASN A 77 6.76 -14.28 9.87
CA ASN A 77 6.85 -13.46 8.67
C ASN A 77 8.09 -12.56 8.68
N THR A 78 8.44 -12.04 7.49
CA THR A 78 9.56 -11.10 7.28
C THR A 78 9.45 -9.82 8.12
N SER A 79 8.25 -9.27 8.28
CA SER A 79 8.07 -8.01 9.00
C SER A 79 8.48 -8.12 10.47
N LEU A 80 8.15 -9.25 11.13
CA LEU A 80 8.61 -9.49 12.50
C LEU A 80 10.14 -9.67 12.56
N GLY A 81 10.71 -10.40 11.61
CA GLY A 81 12.17 -10.60 11.58
C GLY A 81 12.93 -9.28 11.38
N LEU A 82 12.46 -8.40 10.51
CA LEU A 82 13.05 -7.07 10.33
C LEU A 82 12.81 -6.16 11.55
N MET A 83 11.67 -6.33 12.24
CA MET A 83 11.45 -5.65 13.52
C MET A 83 12.46 -6.12 14.58
N GLN A 84 12.69 -7.43 14.66
CA GLN A 84 13.72 -7.97 15.56
C GLN A 84 15.13 -7.51 15.15
N ALA A 85 15.45 -7.47 13.84
CA ALA A 85 16.73 -6.94 13.36
C ALA A 85 16.96 -5.50 13.84
N ALA A 86 15.94 -4.64 13.78
CA ALA A 86 16.05 -3.24 14.18
C ALA A 86 16.11 -3.05 15.72
N PHE A 87 15.35 -3.84 16.48
CA PHE A 87 15.27 -3.67 17.94
C PHE A 87 16.33 -4.46 18.69
N ASN A 88 16.85 -5.56 18.13
CA ASN A 88 17.96 -6.33 18.69
C ASN A 88 19.33 -5.90 18.14
N ALA A 89 19.37 -4.86 17.28
CA ALA A 89 20.63 -4.25 16.84
C ALA A 89 21.43 -3.71 18.05
N PRO A 90 22.79 -3.69 17.98
CA PRO A 90 23.61 -3.06 19.01
C PRO A 90 23.15 -1.62 19.27
N VAL A 91 23.04 -1.24 20.56
CA VAL A 91 22.60 0.11 20.94
C VAL A 91 23.53 1.18 20.38
N GLY A 92 22.94 2.23 19.80
CA GLY A 92 23.71 3.33 19.20
C GLY A 92 24.19 3.04 17.76
N SER A 93 23.80 1.92 17.15
CA SER A 93 24.06 1.65 15.73
C SER A 93 23.52 2.75 14.83
N THR A 94 24.20 2.98 13.71
CA THR A 94 23.66 3.76 12.59
C THR A 94 23.41 2.84 11.40
N VAL A 95 22.17 2.75 10.94
CA VAL A 95 21.77 1.92 9.80
C VAL A 95 21.59 2.76 8.53
N LEU A 96 22.21 2.34 7.42
CA LEU A 96 21.94 2.84 6.09
C LEU A 96 20.88 1.97 5.42
N VAL A 97 19.75 2.57 5.03
CA VAL A 97 18.64 1.87 4.36
C VAL A 97 18.12 2.69 3.19
N SER A 98 17.75 2.05 2.09
CA SER A 98 17.18 2.76 0.94
C SER A 98 15.77 3.28 1.24
N ALA A 99 15.49 4.53 0.86
CA ALA A 99 14.15 5.10 0.90
C ALA A 99 13.15 4.37 -0.02
N ALA A 100 13.65 3.56 -0.95
CA ALA A 100 12.86 2.81 -1.92
C ALA A 100 12.58 1.34 -1.51
N GLU A 101 12.96 0.95 -0.30
CA GLU A 101 12.64 -0.38 0.23
C GLU A 101 11.13 -0.60 0.41
N PHE A 102 10.73 -1.87 0.46
CA PHE A 102 9.36 -2.20 0.89
C PHE A 102 9.16 -1.75 2.34
N PRO A 103 7.94 -1.31 2.73
CA PRO A 103 7.67 -0.81 4.08
C PRO A 103 8.13 -1.72 5.23
N ALA A 104 8.12 -3.06 5.04
CA ALA A 104 8.65 -3.99 6.04
C ALA A 104 10.14 -3.77 6.34
N ASN A 105 10.90 -3.19 5.40
CA ASN A 105 12.33 -2.89 5.59
C ASN A 105 12.64 -1.40 5.80
N THR A 106 11.64 -0.56 6.08
CA THR A 106 11.83 0.86 6.44
C THR A 106 11.21 1.20 7.80
N TYR A 107 9.98 0.76 8.05
CA TYR A 107 9.27 1.05 9.30
C TYR A 107 9.96 0.54 10.55
N PRO A 108 10.54 -0.68 10.61
CA PRO A 108 11.24 -1.16 11.80
C PRO A 108 12.38 -0.23 12.23
N TRP A 109 13.19 0.20 11.28
CA TRP A 109 14.31 1.13 11.52
C TRP A 109 13.83 2.46 12.06
N ALA A 110 12.81 3.06 11.44
CA ALA A 110 12.22 4.32 11.91
C ALA A 110 11.62 4.17 13.33
N ARG A 111 11.03 3.02 13.67
CA ARG A 111 10.48 2.78 15.02
C ARG A 111 11.59 2.60 16.06
N ALA A 112 12.68 1.89 15.71
CA ALA A 112 13.84 1.75 16.58
C ALA A 112 14.54 3.10 16.82
N GLU A 113 14.62 3.95 15.79
CA GLU A 113 15.12 5.33 15.93
C GLU A 113 14.24 6.15 16.85
N GLN A 114 12.90 6.14 16.69
CA GLN A 114 11.95 6.80 17.59
C GLN A 114 12.07 6.32 19.05
N ALA A 115 12.44 5.05 19.24
CA ALA A 115 12.71 4.48 20.56
C ALA A 115 14.09 4.84 21.11
N GLY A 116 14.90 5.61 20.37
CA GLY A 116 16.25 6.03 20.80
C GLY A 116 17.31 4.91 20.77
N ARG A 117 17.05 3.80 20.05
CA ARG A 117 17.98 2.66 20.02
C ARG A 117 19.10 2.82 18.98
N LEU A 118 18.80 3.43 17.85
CA LEU A 118 19.70 3.58 16.71
C LEU A 118 19.43 4.87 15.94
N THR A 119 20.25 5.16 14.94
CA THR A 119 20.06 6.27 13.99
C THR A 119 19.84 5.72 12.59
N VAL A 120 18.94 6.35 11.81
CA VAL A 120 18.68 5.97 10.42
C VAL A 120 19.33 6.96 9.46
N ARG A 121 20.11 6.44 8.51
CA ARG A 121 20.59 7.17 7.33
C ARG A 121 19.86 6.64 6.10
N GLN A 122 19.30 7.53 5.31
CA GLN A 122 18.57 7.13 4.11
C GLN A 122 19.46 7.24 2.86
N LEU A 123 19.57 6.12 2.13
CA LEU A 123 20.03 6.13 0.75
C LEU A 123 18.87 6.61 -0.14
N PRO A 124 19.03 7.68 -0.96
CA PRO A 124 17.98 8.13 -1.86
C PRO A 124 17.43 7.00 -2.73
N GLY A 125 16.16 7.09 -3.16
CA GLY A 125 15.49 6.05 -3.95
C GLY A 125 16.23 5.64 -5.23
N GLY A 126 15.94 4.43 -5.72
CA GLY A 126 16.57 3.83 -6.89
C GLY A 126 17.23 2.49 -6.57
N ARG A 127 17.93 1.91 -7.54
CA ARG A 127 18.61 0.62 -7.39
C ARG A 127 19.69 0.70 -6.31
N VAL A 128 19.72 -0.29 -5.42
CA VAL A 128 20.79 -0.40 -4.41
C VAL A 128 21.97 -1.13 -5.04
N THR A 129 23.00 -0.39 -5.43
CA THR A 129 24.26 -0.92 -6.00
C THR A 129 25.40 -0.72 -5.01
N ALA A 130 26.47 -1.53 -5.13
CA ALA A 130 27.67 -1.42 -4.30
C ALA A 130 28.28 0.00 -4.39
N ASP A 131 28.35 0.59 -5.59
CA ASP A 131 28.90 1.96 -5.79
C ASP A 131 28.07 3.02 -5.06
N ARG A 132 26.74 2.92 -5.10
CA ARG A 132 25.85 3.88 -4.42
C ARG A 132 25.96 3.74 -2.90
N VAL A 133 26.07 2.51 -2.42
CA VAL A 133 26.30 2.25 -0.99
C VAL A 133 27.67 2.81 -0.59
N ALA A 134 28.73 2.51 -1.35
CA ALA A 134 30.08 3.04 -1.10
C ALA A 134 30.10 4.58 -1.00
N ALA A 135 29.42 5.27 -1.93
CA ALA A 135 29.34 6.72 -1.94
C ALA A 135 28.55 7.31 -0.74
N ALA A 136 27.67 6.54 -0.12
CA ALA A 136 26.86 6.95 1.02
C ALA A 136 27.46 6.54 2.38
N LEU A 137 28.47 5.66 2.40
CA LEU A 137 29.11 5.21 3.64
C LEU A 137 29.87 6.35 4.31
N THR A 138 29.66 6.47 5.62
CA THR A 138 30.40 7.34 6.53
C THR A 138 30.89 6.50 7.71
N ASP A 139 31.84 7.02 8.50
CA ASP A 139 32.48 6.27 9.61
C ASP A 139 31.46 5.90 10.72
N ASP A 140 30.38 6.66 10.87
CA ASP A 140 29.33 6.40 11.85
C ASP A 140 28.36 5.29 11.44
N ILE A 141 28.30 4.89 10.16
CA ILE A 141 27.44 3.80 9.71
C ILE A 141 28.02 2.46 10.15
N SER A 142 27.27 1.71 10.93
CA SER A 142 27.63 0.38 11.43
C SER A 142 26.83 -0.76 10.79
N MET A 143 25.69 -0.43 10.13
CA MET A 143 24.79 -1.41 9.51
C MET A 143 24.31 -0.93 8.15
N VAL A 144 24.06 -1.89 7.23
CA VAL A 144 23.41 -1.64 5.94
C VAL A 144 22.26 -2.62 5.79
N SER A 145 21.04 -2.11 5.51
CA SER A 145 19.86 -2.93 5.26
C SER A 145 19.41 -2.81 3.81
N VAL A 146 19.21 -3.97 3.14
CA VAL A 146 18.85 -4.05 1.73
C VAL A 146 17.91 -5.22 1.44
N SER A 147 16.96 -5.03 0.52
CA SER A 147 16.27 -6.18 -0.09
C SER A 147 17.15 -6.82 -1.15
N ALA A 148 17.29 -8.15 -1.11
CA ALA A 148 18.03 -8.90 -2.13
C ALA A 148 17.46 -8.69 -3.54
N VAL A 149 16.12 -8.47 -3.63
CA VAL A 149 15.43 -8.18 -4.87
C VAL A 149 14.42 -7.05 -4.65
N ASP A 150 14.50 -6.00 -5.45
CA ASP A 150 13.53 -4.89 -5.44
C ASP A 150 12.13 -5.40 -5.83
N PHE A 151 11.16 -5.16 -4.98
CA PHE A 151 9.80 -5.68 -5.13
C PHE A 151 9.00 -5.05 -6.28
N ARG A 152 9.44 -3.90 -6.80
CA ARG A 152 8.80 -3.16 -7.89
C ARG A 152 9.34 -3.61 -9.24
N THR A 153 10.67 -3.66 -9.37
CA THR A 153 11.35 -3.83 -10.66
C THR A 153 12.03 -5.18 -10.82
N GLY A 154 12.19 -5.95 -9.74
CA GLY A 154 12.93 -7.20 -9.76
C GLY A 154 14.45 -7.03 -9.83
N TYR A 155 14.97 -5.80 -9.62
CA TYR A 155 16.42 -5.60 -9.59
C TYR A 155 17.05 -6.40 -8.46
N ARG A 156 18.04 -7.23 -8.80
CA ARG A 156 18.78 -8.11 -7.90
C ARG A 156 20.03 -7.40 -7.40
N ALA A 157 20.08 -7.11 -6.11
CA ALA A 157 21.26 -6.55 -5.47
C ALA A 157 22.43 -7.53 -5.52
N ASP A 158 23.66 -7.03 -5.63
CA ASP A 158 24.88 -7.85 -5.59
C ASP A 158 25.35 -7.98 -4.15
N LEU A 159 24.91 -9.05 -3.46
CA LEU A 159 25.18 -9.23 -2.03
C LEU A 159 26.67 -9.39 -1.76
N ALA A 160 27.42 -10.08 -2.64
CA ALA A 160 28.87 -10.24 -2.51
C ALA A 160 29.59 -8.89 -2.65
N ALA A 161 29.28 -8.11 -3.70
CA ALA A 161 29.85 -6.78 -3.89
C ALA A 161 29.45 -5.80 -2.77
N LEU A 162 28.23 -5.91 -2.25
CA LEU A 162 27.81 -5.13 -1.08
C LEU A 162 28.62 -5.49 0.17
N ARG A 163 28.83 -6.81 0.41
CA ARG A 163 29.69 -7.28 1.52
C ARG A 163 31.11 -6.72 1.42
N ASP A 164 31.69 -6.77 0.22
CA ASP A 164 33.06 -6.24 -0.01
C ASP A 164 33.15 -4.74 0.30
N VAL A 165 32.17 -3.98 -0.14
CA VAL A 165 32.15 -2.50 0.01
C VAL A 165 31.92 -2.07 1.45
N ILE A 166 31.02 -2.74 2.18
CA ILE A 166 30.67 -2.34 3.56
C ILE A 166 31.68 -2.81 4.60
N GLY A 167 32.56 -3.74 4.26
CA GLY A 167 33.62 -4.24 5.13
C GLY A 167 33.05 -4.94 6.38
N ASP A 168 33.50 -4.52 7.56
CA ASP A 168 33.09 -5.15 8.85
C ASP A 168 31.71 -4.71 9.37
N ARG A 169 31.01 -3.85 8.67
CA ARG A 169 29.64 -3.43 9.03
C ARG A 169 28.65 -4.57 8.89
N LEU A 170 27.60 -4.56 9.70
CA LEU A 170 26.55 -5.58 9.62
C LEU A 170 25.71 -5.43 8.34
N LEU A 171 25.48 -6.53 7.64
CA LEU A 171 24.63 -6.61 6.45
C LEU A 171 23.32 -7.29 6.81
N VAL A 172 22.21 -6.53 6.73
CA VAL A 172 20.84 -7.03 6.90
C VAL A 172 20.19 -7.19 5.53
N VAL A 173 19.70 -8.39 5.25
CA VAL A 173 19.10 -8.73 3.95
C VAL A 173 17.65 -9.16 4.12
N ASP A 174 16.73 -8.43 3.47
CA ASP A 174 15.36 -8.93 3.21
C ASP A 174 15.40 -9.85 2.00
N GLY A 175 15.30 -11.16 2.24
CA GLY A 175 15.38 -12.20 1.22
C GLY A 175 14.01 -12.60 0.62
N ILE A 176 12.88 -12.00 1.04
CA ILE A 176 11.52 -12.50 0.70
C ILE A 176 11.24 -12.58 -0.80
N GLN A 177 11.90 -11.77 -1.64
CA GLN A 177 11.67 -11.76 -3.08
C GLN A 177 12.69 -12.61 -3.87
N GLY A 178 13.66 -13.22 -3.20
CA GLY A 178 14.75 -13.93 -3.87
C GLY A 178 15.04 -15.32 -3.30
N PHE A 179 14.86 -15.55 -1.99
CA PHE A 179 15.25 -16.81 -1.36
C PHE A 179 14.49 -18.00 -1.97
N GLY A 180 15.24 -19.05 -2.29
CA GLY A 180 14.73 -20.27 -2.92
C GLY A 180 14.49 -20.18 -4.45
N VAL A 181 14.66 -18.99 -5.05
CA VAL A 181 14.41 -18.77 -6.48
C VAL A 181 15.53 -18.03 -7.21
N ILE A 182 16.51 -17.49 -6.49
CA ILE A 182 17.78 -17.02 -7.04
C ILE A 182 18.93 -17.67 -6.27
N ASP A 183 20.03 -17.97 -6.99
CA ASP A 183 21.25 -18.47 -6.38
C ASP A 183 22.11 -17.26 -5.96
N GLU A 184 22.12 -16.98 -4.66
CA GLU A 184 22.89 -15.90 -4.03
C GLU A 184 23.73 -16.46 -2.88
N PRO A 185 24.85 -15.83 -2.55
CA PRO A 185 25.65 -16.18 -1.37
C PRO A 185 24.97 -15.65 -0.10
N TRP A 186 23.90 -16.30 0.36
CA TRP A 186 23.11 -15.86 1.51
C TRP A 186 23.94 -15.77 2.79
N GLU A 187 24.99 -16.59 2.89
CA GLU A 187 25.96 -16.65 4.00
C GLU A 187 26.78 -15.36 4.20
N VAL A 188 26.79 -14.45 3.22
CA VAL A 188 27.47 -13.14 3.38
C VAL A 188 26.67 -12.15 4.24
N ALA A 189 25.38 -12.43 4.47
CA ALA A 189 24.54 -11.60 5.32
C ALA A 189 24.82 -11.88 6.80
N ASP A 190 24.84 -10.83 7.62
CA ASP A 190 24.85 -10.97 9.07
C ASP A 190 23.47 -11.26 9.63
N ILE A 191 22.43 -10.72 8.96
CA ILE A 191 21.04 -11.04 9.21
C ILE A 191 20.37 -11.26 7.85
N LEU A 192 19.81 -12.44 7.63
CA LEU A 192 18.92 -12.73 6.50
C LEU A 192 17.51 -12.98 7.05
N VAL A 193 16.49 -12.28 6.52
CA VAL A 193 15.10 -12.48 6.90
C VAL A 193 14.28 -12.91 5.70
N VAL A 194 13.52 -14.01 5.84
CA VAL A 194 12.75 -14.62 4.75
C VAL A 194 11.34 -14.96 5.22
N GLY A 195 10.34 -14.65 4.41
CA GLY A 195 8.95 -15.12 4.59
C GLY A 195 8.59 -16.20 3.56
N GLY A 196 7.86 -17.23 3.99
CA GLY A 196 7.55 -18.40 3.17
C GLY A 196 6.32 -18.27 2.26
N GLN A 197 5.52 -17.22 2.39
CA GLN A 197 4.23 -17.10 1.68
C GLN A 197 4.33 -16.70 0.21
N LYS A 198 5.51 -16.35 -0.30
CA LYS A 198 5.73 -15.96 -1.71
C LYS A 198 6.38 -17.09 -2.49
N TRP A 199 7.64 -16.94 -2.79
CA TRP A 199 8.40 -17.82 -3.68
C TRP A 199 8.64 -19.23 -3.11
N LEU A 200 8.71 -19.38 -1.80
CA LEU A 200 8.79 -20.68 -1.12
C LEU A 200 7.46 -21.44 -1.08
N ARG A 201 6.34 -20.77 -1.36
CA ARG A 201 5.01 -21.37 -1.49
C ARG A 201 4.58 -22.20 -0.27
N SER A 202 5.00 -21.77 0.93
CA SER A 202 4.77 -22.48 2.19
C SER A 202 3.57 -21.95 2.99
N GLY A 203 2.82 -20.98 2.43
CA GLY A 203 1.67 -20.36 3.10
C GLY A 203 2.04 -19.26 4.09
N TRP A 204 1.01 -18.67 4.68
CA TRP A 204 1.14 -17.61 5.68
C TRP A 204 1.57 -18.16 7.04
N GLY A 205 2.22 -17.33 7.85
CA GLY A 205 2.71 -17.72 9.17
C GLY A 205 4.05 -18.47 9.14
N THR A 206 4.72 -18.51 7.99
CA THR A 206 6.00 -19.22 7.77
C THR A 206 7.12 -18.24 7.44
N GLY A 207 8.30 -18.48 7.96
CA GLY A 207 9.50 -17.70 7.72
C GLY A 207 10.62 -18.05 8.68
N PHE A 208 11.77 -17.41 8.48
CA PHE A 208 12.94 -17.57 9.35
C PHE A 208 13.83 -16.34 9.30
N ALA A 209 14.72 -16.22 10.30
CA ALA A 209 15.93 -15.42 10.19
C ALA A 209 17.15 -16.33 10.30
N MET A 210 18.21 -15.97 9.57
CA MET A 210 19.57 -16.47 9.77
C MET A 210 20.41 -15.35 10.39
N LEU A 211 21.14 -15.65 11.44
CA LEU A 211 22.09 -14.75 12.10
C LEU A 211 23.50 -15.30 11.97
N SER A 212 24.46 -14.46 11.57
CA SER A 212 25.88 -14.79 11.62
C SER A 212 26.39 -14.80 13.07
N ASP A 213 27.54 -15.47 13.32
CA ASP A 213 28.25 -15.38 14.61
C ASP A 213 28.52 -13.93 15.00
N ARG A 214 28.91 -13.09 14.03
CA ARG A 214 29.16 -11.67 14.25
C ARG A 214 27.92 -10.93 14.77
N MET A 215 26.72 -11.26 14.25
CA MET A 215 25.47 -10.66 14.75
C MET A 215 25.11 -11.23 16.13
N ALA A 216 25.29 -12.54 16.34
CA ALA A 216 25.04 -13.20 17.62
C ALA A 216 25.89 -12.61 18.75
N ASP A 217 27.18 -12.32 18.47
CA ASP A 217 28.11 -11.70 19.42
C ASP A 217 27.80 -10.23 19.76
N GLN A 218 27.18 -9.49 18.84
CA GLN A 218 26.98 -8.04 18.96
C GLN A 218 25.54 -7.64 19.32
N MET A 219 24.56 -8.54 19.16
CA MET A 219 23.15 -8.22 19.38
C MET A 219 22.85 -7.85 20.84
N ASP A 220 21.84 -6.98 21.00
CA ASP A 220 21.19 -6.69 22.27
C ASP A 220 19.75 -7.24 22.23
N PRO A 221 19.52 -8.51 22.60
CA PRO A 221 18.29 -9.24 22.32
C PRO A 221 17.14 -8.85 23.25
N ILE A 222 16.64 -7.60 23.14
CA ILE A 222 15.51 -7.12 23.94
C ILE A 222 14.16 -7.67 23.45
N LEU A 223 14.06 -8.05 22.16
CA LEU A 223 12.92 -8.79 21.64
C LEU A 223 13.23 -10.29 21.67
N SER A 224 13.33 -10.82 22.87
CA SER A 224 13.54 -12.22 23.19
C SER A 224 12.45 -12.68 24.17
N GLY A 225 12.05 -13.95 24.08
CA GLY A 225 11.09 -14.55 24.99
C GLY A 225 11.66 -15.73 25.74
N TRP A 226 10.80 -16.47 26.47
CA TRP A 226 11.22 -17.60 27.28
C TRP A 226 11.91 -18.72 26.47
N THR A 227 11.48 -18.93 25.21
CA THR A 227 12.11 -19.93 24.30
C THR A 227 13.45 -19.45 23.73
N GLY A 228 13.75 -18.17 23.85
CA GLY A 228 15.02 -17.55 23.48
C GLY A 228 16.01 -17.42 24.64
N ALA A 229 15.65 -17.86 25.83
CA ALA A 229 16.53 -17.89 26.98
C ALA A 229 17.45 -19.13 26.95
N ARG A 230 18.56 -19.08 27.71
CA ARG A 230 19.35 -20.26 28.00
C ARG A 230 18.53 -21.22 28.85
N ASP A 231 18.64 -22.51 28.57
CA ASP A 231 17.93 -23.55 29.30
C ASP A 231 16.40 -23.31 29.37
N PRO A 232 15.71 -23.11 28.24
CA PRO A 232 14.30 -22.73 28.20
C PRO A 232 13.35 -23.78 28.81
N GLY A 233 13.87 -24.99 29.11
CA GLY A 233 13.12 -26.04 29.80
C GLY A 233 13.29 -26.04 31.33
N LEU A 234 14.09 -25.13 31.86
CA LEU A 234 14.27 -24.99 33.32
C LEU A 234 13.23 -24.02 33.85
N PHE A 235 12.26 -24.55 34.60
CA PHE A 235 11.20 -23.78 35.24
C PHE A 235 11.53 -23.57 36.72
N ASP A 236 12.26 -22.50 36.99
CA ASP A 236 12.59 -22.02 38.33
C ASP A 236 12.08 -20.55 38.51
N ASP A 237 12.44 -19.92 39.60
CA ASP A 237 12.00 -18.57 39.94
C ASP A 237 12.96 -17.48 39.38
N GLU A 238 13.88 -17.82 38.47
CA GLU A 238 14.88 -16.89 37.91
C GLU A 238 14.58 -16.54 36.45
N ILE A 239 14.99 -15.33 36.04
CA ILE A 239 14.97 -14.90 34.64
C ILE A 239 16.35 -15.23 34.04
N HIS A 240 16.36 -16.22 33.17
CA HIS A 240 17.58 -16.63 32.47
C HIS A 240 17.96 -15.63 31.38
N PRO A 241 19.27 -15.40 31.16
CA PRO A 241 19.75 -14.56 30.08
C PRO A 241 19.39 -15.16 28.71
N ALA A 242 19.34 -14.29 27.66
CA ALA A 242 19.11 -14.75 26.30
C ALA A 242 20.21 -15.75 25.85
N ASP A 243 19.85 -16.62 24.91
CA ASP A 243 20.76 -17.57 24.27
C ASP A 243 21.85 -16.82 23.49
N TYR A 244 22.95 -17.51 23.17
CA TYR A 244 24.10 -16.97 22.42
C TYR A 244 23.96 -17.16 20.90
N THR A 245 22.98 -17.95 20.46
CA THR A 245 22.73 -18.29 19.06
C THR A 245 21.53 -17.51 18.49
N ALA A 246 21.12 -17.81 17.28
CA ALA A 246 19.89 -17.26 16.72
C ALA A 246 18.64 -17.58 17.57
N ALA A 247 18.72 -18.60 18.45
CA ALA A 247 17.63 -18.92 19.37
C ALA A 247 17.24 -17.72 20.25
N ALA A 248 18.16 -16.81 20.57
CA ALA A 248 17.87 -15.57 21.30
C ALA A 248 16.72 -14.74 20.69
N TRP A 249 16.44 -14.88 19.40
CA TRP A 249 15.31 -14.20 18.75
C TRP A 249 13.98 -14.95 18.86
N SER A 250 13.97 -16.13 19.48
CA SER A 250 12.72 -16.86 19.72
C SER A 250 11.92 -16.18 20.84
N ILE A 251 10.70 -15.81 20.54
CA ILE A 251 9.79 -15.19 21.53
C ILE A 251 8.93 -16.27 22.21
N SER A 252 8.49 -17.26 21.43
CA SER A 252 7.66 -18.36 21.86
C SER A 252 7.71 -19.48 20.82
N ASN A 253 7.25 -20.69 21.20
CA ASN A 253 7.08 -21.78 20.25
C ASN A 253 6.14 -21.37 19.11
N LEU A 254 6.56 -21.61 17.88
CA LEU A 254 5.67 -21.52 16.73
C LEU A 254 4.77 -22.76 16.64
N SER A 255 3.67 -22.63 15.90
CA SER A 255 2.81 -23.78 15.64
C SER A 255 3.58 -24.89 14.93
N PRO A 256 3.61 -26.12 15.48
CA PRO A 256 4.26 -27.25 14.80
C PRO A 256 3.67 -27.54 13.41
N VAL A 257 2.36 -27.26 13.22
CA VAL A 257 1.70 -27.41 11.93
C VAL A 257 2.28 -26.43 10.90
N THR A 258 2.46 -25.18 11.30
CA THR A 258 3.07 -24.14 10.46
C THR A 258 4.54 -24.44 10.20
N SER A 259 5.28 -24.88 11.20
CA SER A 259 6.71 -25.27 11.06
C SER A 259 6.86 -26.46 10.11
N GLY A 260 5.99 -27.47 10.21
CA GLY A 260 6.00 -28.62 9.30
C GLY A 260 5.62 -28.26 7.86
N ALA A 261 4.62 -27.39 7.69
CA ALA A 261 4.27 -26.82 6.39
C ALA A 261 5.45 -26.09 5.75
N PHE A 262 6.16 -25.30 6.55
CA PHE A 262 7.35 -24.57 6.12
C PHE A 262 8.50 -25.53 5.74
N ALA A 263 8.76 -26.54 6.58
CA ALA A 263 9.75 -27.58 6.28
C ALA A 263 9.46 -28.26 4.93
N ALA A 264 8.20 -28.66 4.68
CA ALA A 264 7.82 -29.30 3.43
C ALA A 264 8.05 -28.40 2.20
N GLY A 265 7.80 -27.09 2.33
CA GLY A 265 8.09 -26.15 1.24
C GLY A 265 9.59 -25.96 0.99
N LEU A 266 10.40 -25.84 2.04
CA LEU A 266 11.87 -25.72 1.94
C LEU A 266 12.49 -26.99 1.33
N GLU A 267 12.10 -28.16 1.79
CA GLU A 267 12.57 -29.45 1.26
C GLU A 267 12.21 -29.65 -0.21
N LEU A 268 11.02 -29.19 -0.62
CA LEU A 268 10.61 -29.24 -2.02
C LEU A 268 11.48 -28.34 -2.91
N VAL A 269 11.87 -27.15 -2.42
CA VAL A 269 12.83 -26.26 -3.11
C VAL A 269 14.22 -26.90 -3.18
N GLU A 270 14.68 -27.51 -2.08
CA GLU A 270 15.95 -28.22 -2.04
C GLU A 270 15.98 -29.41 -3.03
N GLU A 271 14.91 -30.24 -3.07
CA GLU A 271 14.79 -31.37 -4.00
C GLU A 271 14.81 -30.89 -5.47
N ALA A 272 14.14 -29.78 -5.75
CA ALA A 272 14.09 -29.22 -7.10
C ALA A 272 15.42 -28.57 -7.53
N GLY A 273 16.16 -28.03 -6.58
CA GLY A 273 17.39 -27.28 -6.78
C GLY A 273 17.15 -25.81 -7.15
N VAL A 274 17.69 -24.90 -6.33
CA VAL A 274 17.51 -23.43 -6.53
C VAL A 274 17.98 -22.99 -7.91
N GLY A 275 19.12 -23.50 -8.40
CA GLY A 275 19.65 -23.15 -9.73
C GLY A 275 18.71 -23.55 -10.87
N GLU A 276 18.07 -24.71 -10.78
CA GLU A 276 17.07 -25.15 -11.79
C GLU A 276 15.80 -24.27 -11.71
N ILE A 277 15.31 -23.97 -10.50
CA ILE A 277 14.16 -23.06 -10.30
C ILE A 277 14.47 -21.70 -10.91
N CYS A 278 15.64 -21.14 -10.61
CA CYS A 278 16.11 -19.85 -11.12
C CYS A 278 16.14 -19.84 -12.67
N ALA A 279 16.75 -20.86 -13.29
CA ALA A 279 16.82 -20.97 -14.75
C ALA A 279 15.43 -21.06 -15.40
N GLN A 280 14.52 -21.83 -14.79
CA GLN A 280 13.14 -21.96 -15.29
C GLN A 280 12.34 -20.67 -15.16
N ILE A 281 12.53 -19.91 -14.09
CA ILE A 281 11.92 -18.58 -13.93
C ILE A 281 12.49 -17.63 -14.98
N GLY A 282 13.81 -17.61 -15.16
CA GLY A 282 14.48 -16.77 -16.15
C GLY A 282 13.93 -16.97 -17.56
N MET A 283 13.80 -18.22 -18.01
CA MET A 283 13.21 -18.53 -19.33
C MET A 283 11.79 -17.95 -19.50
N ARG A 284 10.97 -17.99 -18.44
CA ARG A 284 9.59 -17.47 -18.50
C ARG A 284 9.57 -15.95 -18.53
N VAL A 285 10.42 -15.34 -17.74
CA VAL A 285 10.56 -13.88 -17.72
C VAL A 285 11.05 -13.38 -19.08
N ASP A 286 12.02 -14.07 -19.70
CA ASP A 286 12.52 -13.72 -21.04
C ASP A 286 11.42 -13.87 -22.10
N ALA A 287 10.65 -14.96 -22.08
CA ALA A 287 9.56 -15.18 -23.02
C ALA A 287 8.42 -14.14 -22.88
N LEU A 288 8.10 -13.74 -21.64
CA LEU A 288 7.14 -12.67 -21.37
C LEU A 288 7.67 -11.31 -21.83
N GLU A 289 8.96 -11.01 -21.57
CA GLU A 289 9.61 -9.78 -22.04
C GLU A 289 9.58 -9.67 -23.56
N ASP A 290 9.95 -10.74 -24.27
CA ASP A 290 9.94 -10.77 -25.74
C ASP A 290 8.52 -10.52 -26.30
N ALA A 291 7.49 -11.07 -25.66
CA ALA A 291 6.09 -10.82 -26.03
C ALA A 291 5.67 -9.37 -25.80
N LEU A 292 6.05 -8.80 -24.65
CA LEU A 292 5.79 -7.39 -24.31
C LEU A 292 6.45 -6.44 -25.30
N LEU A 293 7.74 -6.63 -25.56
CA LEU A 293 8.50 -5.81 -26.51
C LEU A 293 7.92 -5.90 -27.94
N SER A 294 7.52 -7.11 -28.35
CA SER A 294 6.87 -7.33 -29.64
C SER A 294 5.53 -6.62 -29.78
N ALA A 295 4.84 -6.36 -28.67
CA ALA A 295 3.59 -5.61 -28.59
C ALA A 295 3.80 -4.10 -28.36
N GLY A 296 5.05 -3.62 -28.35
CA GLY A 296 5.37 -2.20 -28.16
C GLY A 296 5.36 -1.72 -26.71
N ALA A 297 5.38 -2.64 -25.75
CA ALA A 297 5.51 -2.28 -24.33
C ALA A 297 6.95 -1.81 -24.00
N GLU A 298 7.07 -0.97 -22.98
CA GLU A 298 8.35 -0.51 -22.44
C GLU A 298 8.69 -1.24 -21.15
N ILE A 299 9.90 -1.80 -21.05
CA ILE A 299 10.34 -2.57 -19.89
C ILE A 299 10.99 -1.66 -18.85
N VAL A 300 10.43 -1.67 -17.64
CA VAL A 300 10.95 -0.93 -16.47
C VAL A 300 12.06 -1.71 -15.77
N SER A 301 11.97 -3.04 -15.75
CA SER A 301 12.97 -3.93 -15.15
C SER A 301 14.29 -3.88 -15.90
N ALA A 302 15.42 -3.83 -15.15
CA ALA A 302 16.75 -3.91 -15.78
C ALA A 302 17.10 -5.36 -16.12
N ARG A 303 17.44 -5.61 -17.38
CA ARG A 303 17.71 -6.97 -17.87
C ARG A 303 18.95 -7.61 -17.22
N GLU A 304 20.00 -6.81 -16.97
CA GLU A 304 21.32 -7.31 -16.55
C GLU A 304 21.30 -7.99 -15.17
N ARG A 305 20.46 -7.52 -14.27
CA ARG A 305 20.36 -8.01 -12.89
C ARG A 305 18.89 -8.18 -12.50
N ARG A 306 18.15 -8.97 -13.25
CA ARG A 306 16.75 -9.24 -13.03
C ARG A 306 16.54 -10.58 -12.32
N ALA A 307 15.69 -10.59 -11.30
CA ALA A 307 15.14 -11.79 -10.69
C ALA A 307 13.81 -12.18 -11.36
N GLY A 308 12.93 -12.91 -10.69
CA GLY A 308 11.65 -13.40 -11.19
C GLY A 308 10.55 -12.35 -11.38
N ILE A 309 10.85 -11.06 -11.34
CA ILE A 309 9.88 -9.97 -11.46
C ILE A 309 10.14 -9.18 -12.74
N LEU A 310 9.07 -8.93 -13.51
CA LEU A 310 9.09 -8.15 -14.74
C LEU A 310 8.07 -7.01 -14.64
N ALA A 311 8.56 -5.78 -14.60
CA ALA A 311 7.74 -4.57 -14.60
C ALA A 311 7.77 -3.90 -15.98
N PHE A 312 6.64 -3.42 -16.45
CA PHE A 312 6.49 -2.81 -17.77
C PHE A 312 5.36 -1.78 -17.80
N THR A 313 5.39 -0.93 -18.81
CA THR A 313 4.32 -0.02 -19.22
C THR A 313 3.93 -0.27 -20.65
N VAL A 314 2.72 0.14 -21.04
CA VAL A 314 2.29 0.13 -22.44
C VAL A 314 2.03 1.59 -22.81
N PRO A 315 2.75 2.17 -23.80
CA PRO A 315 2.53 3.54 -24.21
C PRO A 315 1.06 3.84 -24.52
N GLU A 316 0.62 5.02 -24.14
CA GLU A 316 -0.76 5.50 -24.34
C GLU A 316 -1.85 4.76 -23.56
N HIS A 317 -1.48 3.78 -22.68
CA HIS A 317 -2.42 3.06 -21.83
C HIS A 317 -2.05 3.18 -20.35
N SER A 318 -3.05 3.39 -19.48
CA SER A 318 -2.82 3.36 -18.05
C SER A 318 -2.56 1.92 -17.56
N ALA A 319 -1.90 1.78 -16.42
CA ALA A 319 -1.67 0.47 -15.81
C ALA A 319 -3.00 -0.26 -15.52
N GLU A 320 -4.06 0.48 -15.16
CA GLU A 320 -5.39 -0.07 -14.92
C GLU A 320 -6.02 -0.63 -16.21
N GLN A 321 -5.88 0.08 -17.34
CA GLN A 321 -6.37 -0.41 -18.65
C GLN A 321 -5.66 -1.70 -19.06
N VAL A 322 -4.33 -1.73 -18.91
CA VAL A 322 -3.54 -2.94 -19.16
C VAL A 322 -3.95 -4.06 -18.19
N GLY A 323 -4.14 -3.74 -16.91
CA GLY A 323 -4.61 -4.69 -15.90
C GLY A 323 -5.98 -5.30 -16.21
N ALA A 324 -6.92 -4.48 -16.69
CA ALA A 324 -8.24 -4.95 -17.12
C ALA A 324 -8.15 -5.92 -18.30
N ALA A 325 -7.32 -5.60 -19.32
CA ALA A 325 -7.09 -6.47 -20.47
C ALA A 325 -6.45 -7.82 -20.05
N LEU A 326 -5.48 -7.79 -19.12
CA LEU A 326 -4.87 -9.00 -18.56
C LEU A 326 -5.90 -9.86 -17.81
N THR A 327 -6.72 -9.23 -16.98
CA THR A 327 -7.77 -9.92 -16.20
C THR A 327 -8.81 -10.57 -17.13
N ALA A 328 -9.18 -9.90 -18.24
CA ALA A 328 -10.15 -10.41 -19.19
C ALA A 328 -9.70 -11.74 -19.87
N VAL A 329 -8.41 -12.00 -19.96
CA VAL A 329 -7.85 -13.27 -20.47
C VAL A 329 -7.39 -14.22 -19.36
N GLY A 330 -7.71 -13.94 -18.10
CA GLY A 330 -7.38 -14.79 -16.96
C GLY A 330 -5.96 -14.62 -16.40
N ILE A 331 -5.23 -13.56 -16.76
CA ILE A 331 -3.91 -13.28 -16.20
C ILE A 331 -4.05 -12.49 -14.90
N ALA A 332 -3.52 -13.05 -13.81
CA ALA A 332 -3.38 -12.39 -12.53
C ALA A 332 -2.01 -11.67 -12.45
N ALA A 333 -2.02 -10.36 -12.21
CA ALA A 333 -0.82 -9.52 -12.12
C ALA A 333 -0.97 -8.46 -11.02
N THR A 334 0.12 -7.87 -10.56
CA THR A 334 0.07 -6.69 -9.69
C THR A 334 0.01 -5.42 -10.53
N ILE A 335 -1.04 -4.61 -10.33
CA ILE A 335 -1.20 -3.29 -10.95
C ILE A 335 -0.70 -2.22 -9.99
N ARG A 336 0.20 -1.38 -10.46
CA ARG A 336 0.76 -0.23 -9.74
C ARG A 336 0.42 1.05 -10.53
N PRO A 337 0.34 2.22 -9.89
CA PRO A 337 0.06 3.46 -10.61
C PRO A 337 1.02 3.71 -11.79
N GLU A 338 2.31 3.36 -11.61
CA GLU A 338 3.35 3.67 -12.58
C GLU A 338 3.66 2.52 -13.56
N HIS A 339 3.22 1.30 -13.29
CA HIS A 339 3.56 0.13 -14.13
C HIS A 339 2.73 -1.12 -13.77
N VAL A 340 2.70 -2.08 -14.65
CA VAL A 340 2.22 -3.44 -14.39
C VAL A 340 3.40 -4.33 -14.05
N ARG A 341 3.21 -5.24 -13.07
CA ARG A 341 4.23 -6.17 -12.62
C ARG A 341 3.76 -7.61 -12.82
N LEU A 342 4.52 -8.37 -13.59
CA LEU A 342 4.39 -9.82 -13.73
C LEU A 342 5.47 -10.51 -12.91
N SER A 343 5.13 -11.63 -12.32
CA SER A 343 6.08 -12.46 -11.57
C SER A 343 5.73 -13.94 -11.74
N PRO A 344 6.23 -14.58 -12.80
CA PRO A 344 6.05 -16.00 -13.05
C PRO A 344 6.89 -16.85 -12.08
N HIS A 345 6.48 -18.10 -11.88
CA HIS A 345 7.26 -19.11 -11.15
C HIS A 345 7.80 -20.18 -12.13
N ALA A 346 8.67 -21.04 -11.64
CA ALA A 346 9.21 -22.16 -12.41
C ALA A 346 8.13 -23.15 -12.93
N THR A 347 6.95 -23.13 -12.34
CA THR A 347 5.79 -23.96 -12.71
C THR A 347 4.84 -23.31 -13.70
N THR A 348 4.93 -22.00 -13.91
CA THR A 348 4.08 -21.26 -14.87
C THR A 348 4.18 -21.86 -16.28
N SER A 349 3.04 -22.14 -16.93
CA SER A 349 3.02 -22.59 -18.32
C SER A 349 3.53 -21.50 -19.26
N LEU A 350 4.21 -21.88 -20.34
CA LEU A 350 4.58 -20.94 -21.39
C LEU A 350 3.39 -20.53 -22.27
N ASP A 351 2.25 -21.24 -22.19
CA ASP A 351 1.01 -20.88 -22.88
C ASP A 351 0.47 -19.52 -22.44
N VAL A 352 0.84 -19.06 -21.24
CA VAL A 352 0.54 -17.70 -20.74
C VAL A 352 1.09 -16.60 -21.65
N VAL A 353 2.12 -16.87 -22.44
CA VAL A 353 2.69 -15.91 -23.40
C VAL A 353 1.67 -15.58 -24.50
N ASP A 354 0.92 -16.56 -24.97
CA ASP A 354 -0.13 -16.34 -25.98
C ASP A 354 -1.34 -15.61 -25.37
N GLN A 355 -1.69 -15.91 -24.12
CA GLN A 355 -2.69 -15.15 -23.37
C GLN A 355 -2.26 -13.67 -23.21
N LEU A 356 -0.98 -13.42 -22.87
CA LEU A 356 -0.43 -12.07 -22.77
C LEU A 356 -0.52 -11.32 -24.11
N ARG A 357 -0.15 -11.96 -25.21
CA ARG A 357 -0.27 -11.38 -26.56
C ARG A 357 -1.72 -11.03 -26.90
N ALA A 358 -2.66 -11.92 -26.55
CA ALA A 358 -4.08 -11.67 -26.77
C ALA A 358 -4.58 -10.47 -25.96
N ALA A 359 -4.17 -10.36 -24.69
CA ALA A 359 -4.51 -9.21 -23.85
C ALA A 359 -4.00 -7.89 -24.45
N LEU A 360 -2.71 -7.84 -24.82
CA LEU A 360 -2.11 -6.64 -25.39
C LEU A 360 -2.72 -6.29 -26.76
N GLY A 361 -3.03 -7.30 -27.59
CA GLY A 361 -3.70 -7.11 -28.86
C GLY A 361 -5.16 -6.63 -28.74
N SER A 362 -5.80 -6.82 -27.58
CA SER A 362 -7.14 -6.33 -27.29
C SER A 362 -7.16 -4.88 -26.78
N LEU A 363 -6.00 -4.33 -26.40
CA LEU A 363 -5.90 -2.93 -26.05
C LEU A 363 -6.30 -2.12 -27.28
N ALA A 364 -7.40 -1.39 -27.15
CA ALA A 364 -7.87 -0.53 -28.24
C ALA A 364 -6.75 0.44 -28.59
N THR A 365 -6.41 0.51 -29.89
CA THR A 365 -5.61 1.65 -30.36
C THR A 365 -6.33 2.91 -29.90
N PRO A 366 -5.70 3.82 -29.14
CA PRO A 366 -6.39 5.01 -28.71
C PRO A 366 -6.96 5.67 -29.96
N SER A 367 -8.30 5.69 -30.09
CA SER A 367 -8.93 6.49 -31.11
C SER A 367 -8.45 7.90 -30.81
N ARG A 368 -7.66 8.45 -31.73
CA ARG A 368 -7.32 9.87 -31.70
C ARG A 368 -8.65 10.61 -31.90
N VAL A 369 -9.38 10.76 -30.77
CA VAL A 369 -10.57 11.58 -30.74
C VAL A 369 -10.04 12.99 -30.96
N GLU A 370 -10.26 13.54 -32.15
CA GLU A 370 -10.11 14.98 -32.33
C GLU A 370 -11.12 15.64 -31.38
N PHE A 371 -10.59 16.04 -30.23
CA PHE A 371 -11.38 16.71 -29.22
C PHE A 371 -11.70 18.11 -29.73
N VAL A 372 -12.88 18.27 -30.29
CA VAL A 372 -13.45 19.60 -30.50
C VAL A 372 -13.95 20.06 -29.15
N SER A 373 -13.17 20.92 -28.49
CA SER A 373 -13.61 21.57 -27.24
C SER A 373 -14.99 22.21 -27.49
N PRO A 374 -16.02 21.81 -26.75
CA PRO A 374 -17.34 22.47 -26.95
C PRO A 374 -17.16 23.94 -26.67
N ALA A 375 -17.74 24.77 -27.55
CA ALA A 375 -17.74 26.21 -27.37
C ALA A 375 -18.37 26.51 -26.00
N ASN A 376 -17.66 27.30 -25.19
CA ASN A 376 -18.04 27.64 -23.82
C ASN A 376 -19.47 28.24 -23.80
N PRO A 377 -20.49 27.58 -23.25
CA PRO A 377 -21.77 28.22 -23.07
C PRO A 377 -21.59 29.22 -21.93
N ALA A 378 -21.55 30.48 -22.28
CA ALA A 378 -21.78 31.69 -21.50
C ALA A 378 -21.79 31.57 -19.96
N GLY A 379 -20.68 31.25 -19.37
CA GLY A 379 -20.42 31.39 -17.94
C GLY A 379 -19.10 32.13 -17.78
N ALA A 380 -19.14 33.47 -17.65
CA ALA A 380 -17.91 34.24 -17.46
C ALA A 380 -17.17 33.77 -16.22
N VAL A 381 -16.05 33.06 -16.40
CA VAL A 381 -15.08 32.85 -15.33
C VAL A 381 -14.43 34.20 -15.02
N THR A 382 -14.29 34.49 -13.77
CA THR A 382 -13.76 35.79 -13.32
C THR A 382 -12.22 35.86 -13.34
N HIS A 383 -11.55 34.70 -13.42
CA HIS A 383 -10.08 34.65 -13.42
C HIS A 383 -9.57 33.91 -14.66
N GLU A 384 -8.62 34.53 -15.40
CA GLU A 384 -8.03 33.94 -16.62
C GLU A 384 -7.43 32.54 -16.42
N LEU A 385 -6.84 32.29 -15.24
CA LEU A 385 -6.32 30.98 -14.89
C LEU A 385 -7.43 29.91 -14.90
N LEU A 386 -8.59 30.18 -14.30
CA LEU A 386 -9.71 29.24 -14.29
C LEU A 386 -10.27 29.02 -15.70
N ALA A 387 -10.32 30.07 -16.53
CA ALA A 387 -10.73 29.96 -17.93
C ALA A 387 -9.85 28.97 -18.71
N SER A 388 -8.54 28.95 -18.44
CA SER A 388 -7.61 28.05 -19.10
C SER A 388 -7.82 26.56 -18.70
N PHE A 389 -8.44 26.28 -17.56
CA PHE A 389 -8.78 24.92 -17.12
C PHE A 389 -10.08 24.37 -17.71
N ILE A 390 -10.95 25.19 -18.29
CA ILE A 390 -12.22 24.70 -18.87
C ILE A 390 -12.00 23.63 -19.95
N PRO A 391 -11.10 23.79 -20.93
CA PRO A 391 -10.79 22.73 -21.89
C PRO A 391 -10.20 21.47 -21.21
N ALA A 392 -9.42 21.63 -20.14
CA ALA A 392 -8.83 20.53 -19.40
C ALA A 392 -9.90 19.66 -18.71
N VAL A 393 -11.00 20.23 -18.20
CA VAL A 393 -12.11 19.48 -17.61
C VAL A 393 -12.66 18.45 -18.61
N HIS A 394 -12.95 18.89 -19.82
CA HIS A 394 -13.47 18.00 -20.86
C HIS A 394 -12.43 17.00 -21.35
N GLY A 395 -11.17 17.44 -21.50
CA GLY A 395 -10.07 16.56 -21.87
C GLY A 395 -9.81 15.47 -20.85
N LEU A 396 -9.76 15.82 -19.56
CA LEU A 396 -9.56 14.87 -18.47
C LEU A 396 -10.71 13.86 -18.38
N ALA A 397 -11.97 14.31 -18.47
CA ALA A 397 -13.11 13.40 -18.46
C ALA A 397 -13.06 12.40 -19.63
N ALA A 398 -12.70 12.87 -20.83
CA ALA A 398 -12.52 12.01 -21.99
C ALA A 398 -11.38 11.01 -21.82
N MET A 399 -10.26 11.41 -21.21
CA MET A 399 -9.11 10.54 -20.91
C MET A 399 -9.45 9.48 -19.87
N LEU A 400 -10.21 9.85 -18.84
CA LEU A 400 -10.60 8.94 -17.75
C LEU A 400 -11.70 7.96 -18.20
N GLY A 401 -12.48 8.30 -19.22
CA GLY A 401 -13.51 7.44 -19.78
C GLY A 401 -14.82 7.37 -18.97
N PRO A 402 -15.73 6.45 -19.33
CA PRO A 402 -17.02 6.30 -18.66
C PRO A 402 -16.88 6.01 -17.14
N GLY A 403 -17.85 6.43 -16.34
CA GLY A 403 -17.81 6.27 -14.88
C GLY A 403 -16.92 7.29 -14.17
N ASN A 404 -16.48 8.33 -14.89
CA ASN A 404 -15.74 9.45 -14.32
C ASN A 404 -16.43 10.78 -14.60
N GLU A 405 -16.29 11.71 -13.67
CA GLU A 405 -16.81 13.06 -13.76
C GLU A 405 -15.73 14.06 -13.32
N VAL A 406 -15.50 15.10 -14.08
CA VAL A 406 -14.54 16.17 -13.79
C VAL A 406 -15.25 17.49 -13.72
N LEU A 407 -14.98 18.29 -12.67
CA LEU A 407 -15.62 19.60 -12.44
C LEU A 407 -14.57 20.66 -12.14
N LEU A 408 -14.85 21.88 -12.57
CA LEU A 408 -14.13 23.09 -12.19
C LEU A 408 -15.07 24.00 -11.41
N HIS A 409 -14.68 24.37 -10.19
CA HIS A 409 -15.35 25.36 -9.38
C HIS A 409 -14.62 26.70 -9.43
N ASP A 410 -15.36 27.79 -9.54
CA ASP A 410 -14.94 29.19 -9.40
C ASP A 410 -15.52 29.75 -8.09
N PHE A 411 -14.67 30.06 -7.12
CA PHE A 411 -15.10 30.50 -5.78
C PHE A 411 -15.67 31.92 -5.78
N SER A 412 -15.37 32.73 -6.79
CA SER A 412 -15.96 34.07 -6.93
C SER A 412 -17.45 34.01 -7.30
N ARG A 413 -17.93 32.88 -7.80
CA ARG A 413 -19.31 32.66 -8.27
C ARG A 413 -20.23 32.00 -7.23
N LEU A 414 -19.76 31.84 -6.01
CA LEU A 414 -20.62 31.28 -4.96
C LEU A 414 -21.98 31.96 -4.88
N PRO A 415 -23.09 31.20 -4.82
CA PRO A 415 -23.17 29.74 -4.65
C PRO A 415 -23.11 28.91 -5.94
N ASP A 416 -23.27 29.50 -7.12
CA ASP A 416 -23.37 28.89 -8.46
C ASP A 416 -21.96 28.58 -9.01
N SER A 417 -21.17 27.86 -8.25
CA SER A 417 -19.71 27.80 -8.41
C SER A 417 -19.22 26.89 -9.53
N ILE A 418 -19.99 25.93 -10.04
CA ILE A 418 -19.58 25.05 -11.13
C ILE A 418 -19.40 25.81 -12.42
N ALA A 419 -18.16 26.07 -12.83
CA ALA A 419 -17.80 26.77 -14.06
C ALA A 419 -17.75 25.85 -15.29
N ALA A 420 -17.34 24.60 -15.08
CA ALA A 420 -17.32 23.54 -16.10
C ALA A 420 -17.54 22.18 -15.46
N ILE A 421 -18.16 21.26 -16.19
CA ILE A 421 -18.37 19.87 -15.76
C ILE A 421 -18.40 18.98 -17.00
N ALA A 422 -17.82 17.77 -16.89
CA ALA A 422 -17.89 16.73 -17.89
C ALA A 422 -18.01 15.36 -17.20
N GLY A 423 -18.95 14.54 -17.62
CA GLY A 423 -19.43 13.34 -16.93
C GLY A 423 -20.79 13.58 -16.29
N ASP A 424 -21.42 12.53 -15.71
CA ASP A 424 -22.77 12.58 -15.12
C ASP A 424 -22.87 11.68 -13.87
N LEU A 425 -21.83 11.67 -13.04
CA LEU A 425 -21.77 10.78 -11.87
C LEU A 425 -22.52 11.35 -10.66
N THR A 426 -22.61 12.68 -10.57
CA THR A 426 -23.25 13.39 -9.46
C THR A 426 -24.51 14.16 -9.87
N HIS A 427 -24.95 14.04 -11.11
CA HIS A 427 -26.16 14.68 -11.68
C HIS A 427 -26.19 16.21 -11.56
N ARG A 428 -25.01 16.84 -11.43
CA ARG A 428 -24.86 18.30 -11.36
C ARG A 428 -24.62 18.88 -12.75
N THR A 429 -24.81 20.18 -12.87
CA THR A 429 -24.66 20.92 -14.13
C THR A 429 -23.85 22.20 -13.92
N VAL A 430 -23.41 22.82 -15.01
CA VAL A 430 -22.79 24.17 -14.97
C VAL A 430 -23.73 25.16 -14.29
N GLY A 431 -23.20 25.97 -13.37
CA GLY A 431 -23.98 26.88 -12.53
C GLY A 431 -24.58 26.20 -11.29
N GLY A 432 -24.31 24.92 -11.07
CA GLY A 432 -24.68 24.26 -9.83
C GLY A 432 -23.80 24.63 -8.65
N PRO A 433 -24.21 24.26 -7.42
CA PRO A 433 -23.48 24.56 -6.21
C PRO A 433 -22.28 23.62 -5.99
N MET A 434 -21.39 24.00 -5.08
CA MET A 434 -20.40 23.08 -4.53
C MET A 434 -21.04 22.15 -3.48
N THR A 435 -20.28 21.14 -3.07
CA THR A 435 -20.70 20.21 -2.01
C THR A 435 -20.62 20.85 -0.63
N ASP A 436 -21.33 20.28 0.33
CA ASP A 436 -21.29 20.72 1.73
C ASP A 436 -19.88 20.51 2.34
N LEU A 437 -19.17 19.45 1.94
CA LEU A 437 -17.78 19.22 2.35
C LEU A 437 -16.87 20.36 1.91
N LEU A 438 -16.92 20.71 0.62
CA LEU A 438 -16.07 21.76 0.06
C LEU A 438 -16.41 23.15 0.64
N LEU A 439 -17.68 23.45 0.83
CA LEU A 439 -18.13 24.69 1.45
C LEU A 439 -17.59 24.84 2.89
N GLY A 440 -17.63 23.75 3.66
CA GLY A 440 -17.09 23.72 5.02
C GLY A 440 -15.57 23.87 5.06
N LEU A 441 -14.84 23.34 4.07
CA LEU A 441 -13.37 23.51 3.98
C LEU A 441 -13.01 24.98 3.72
N ILE A 442 -13.66 25.60 2.76
CA ILE A 442 -13.46 27.03 2.41
C ILE A 442 -13.75 27.92 3.63
N ARG A 443 -14.84 27.63 4.34
CA ARG A 443 -15.22 28.41 5.55
C ARG A 443 -14.16 28.36 6.64
N ARG A 444 -13.48 27.20 6.79
CA ARG A 444 -12.39 27.02 7.78
C ARG A 444 -11.03 27.54 7.28
N GLY A 445 -10.94 28.08 6.07
CA GLY A 445 -9.68 28.48 5.46
C GLY A 445 -8.76 27.29 5.14
N THR A 446 -9.26 26.07 5.16
CA THR A 446 -8.50 24.88 4.84
C THR A 446 -8.58 24.65 3.33
N THR A 447 -7.47 24.85 2.66
CA THR A 447 -7.36 24.68 1.20
C THR A 447 -6.29 23.65 0.82
N GLN A 448 -6.07 22.64 1.67
CA GLN A 448 -5.22 21.49 1.31
C GLN A 448 -5.97 20.57 0.35
N ASP A 449 -5.24 20.06 -0.64
CA ASP A 449 -5.78 19.11 -1.59
C ASP A 449 -6.27 17.84 -0.90
N LEU A 450 -7.44 17.36 -1.30
CA LEU A 450 -8.00 16.09 -0.86
C LEU A 450 -7.90 15.09 -2.01
N ILE A 451 -7.10 14.05 -1.85
CA ILE A 451 -6.83 13.10 -2.92
C ILE A 451 -7.33 11.71 -2.55
N ASN A 452 -8.11 11.10 -3.47
CA ASN A 452 -8.56 9.71 -3.38
C ASN A 452 -9.39 9.37 -2.13
N TYR A 453 -10.21 10.30 -1.61
CA TYR A 453 -11.15 9.98 -0.53
C TYR A 453 -12.40 9.30 -1.09
N ARG A 454 -13.04 8.48 -0.26
CA ARG A 454 -14.26 7.76 -0.63
C ARG A 454 -15.48 8.48 -0.09
N THR A 455 -16.51 8.58 -0.94
CA THR A 455 -17.84 9.08 -0.60
C THR A 455 -18.88 8.33 -1.42
N ASN A 456 -20.16 8.69 -1.30
CA ASN A 456 -21.22 8.10 -2.11
C ASN A 456 -21.80 9.18 -3.03
N ASN A 457 -22.13 8.80 -4.28
CA ASN A 457 -22.87 9.67 -5.19
C ASN A 457 -24.35 9.83 -4.75
N PRO A 458 -25.16 10.69 -5.42
CA PRO A 458 -26.58 10.86 -5.08
C PRO A 458 -27.41 9.57 -5.14
N ASP A 459 -27.01 8.59 -5.94
CA ASP A 459 -27.68 7.28 -6.05
C ASP A 459 -27.26 6.30 -4.93
N GLY A 460 -26.42 6.72 -4.00
CA GLY A 460 -25.88 5.90 -2.91
C GLY A 460 -24.75 4.96 -3.33
N ARG A 461 -24.23 5.06 -4.56
CA ARG A 461 -23.11 4.25 -5.03
C ARG A 461 -21.79 4.80 -4.53
N PRO A 462 -20.85 3.94 -4.11
CA PRO A 462 -19.55 4.39 -3.66
C PRO A 462 -18.73 4.96 -4.83
N ILE A 463 -18.15 6.14 -4.60
CA ILE A 463 -17.26 6.82 -5.53
C ILE A 463 -15.96 7.21 -4.82
N ARG A 464 -14.90 7.36 -5.60
CA ARG A 464 -13.64 7.95 -5.20
C ARG A 464 -13.55 9.37 -5.73
N SER A 465 -13.34 10.32 -4.83
CA SER A 465 -13.29 11.73 -5.14
C SER A 465 -11.91 12.32 -4.84
N SER A 466 -11.52 13.31 -5.63
CA SER A 466 -10.32 14.12 -5.40
C SER A 466 -10.64 15.58 -5.68
N THR A 467 -10.12 16.49 -4.85
CA THR A 467 -10.27 17.94 -4.97
C THR A 467 -8.92 18.60 -4.88
N VAL A 468 -8.50 19.30 -5.93
CA VAL A 468 -7.24 20.04 -6.02
C VAL A 468 -7.55 21.54 -6.08
N PHE A 469 -7.01 22.31 -5.13
CA PHE A 469 -7.24 23.75 -5.05
C PHE A 469 -6.35 24.51 -6.03
N LEU A 470 -6.98 25.34 -6.87
CA LEU A 470 -6.32 26.22 -7.81
C LEU A 470 -6.07 27.58 -7.14
N ARG A 471 -4.85 28.10 -7.26
CA ARG A 471 -4.39 29.30 -6.58
C ARG A 471 -3.95 30.35 -7.59
N ASP A 472 -4.13 31.59 -7.24
CA ASP A 472 -3.52 32.72 -7.97
C ASP A 472 -2.01 32.86 -7.67
N ALA A 473 -1.40 33.87 -8.24
CA ALA A 473 0.02 34.16 -8.07
C ALA A 473 0.42 34.51 -6.61
N ASP A 474 -0.54 34.96 -5.80
CA ASP A 474 -0.36 35.30 -4.40
C ASP A 474 -0.61 34.10 -3.46
N GLY A 475 -0.94 32.93 -4.03
CA GLY A 475 -1.21 31.69 -3.30
C GLY A 475 -2.63 31.59 -2.74
N VAL A 476 -3.52 32.50 -3.09
CA VAL A 476 -4.93 32.50 -2.66
C VAL A 476 -5.72 31.51 -3.50
N ALA A 477 -6.48 30.63 -2.85
CA ALA A 477 -7.34 29.68 -3.55
C ALA A 477 -8.51 30.40 -4.23
N ILE A 478 -8.55 30.34 -5.57
CA ILE A 478 -9.55 30.99 -6.41
C ILE A 478 -10.60 30.02 -6.96
N GLY A 479 -10.32 28.74 -6.92
CA GLY A 479 -11.19 27.69 -7.41
C GLY A 479 -10.64 26.30 -7.05
N CYS A 480 -11.27 25.26 -7.55
CA CYS A 480 -10.74 23.90 -7.45
C CYS A 480 -11.18 23.03 -8.65
N LEU A 481 -10.35 22.05 -8.95
CA LEU A 481 -10.63 20.97 -9.88
C LEU A 481 -11.00 19.73 -9.07
N CYS A 482 -12.17 19.15 -9.36
CA CYS A 482 -12.64 17.93 -8.71
C CYS A 482 -12.74 16.80 -9.74
N VAL A 483 -12.36 15.58 -9.30
CA VAL A 483 -12.51 14.36 -10.09
C VAL A 483 -13.25 13.34 -9.24
N ASN A 484 -14.35 12.81 -9.77
CA ASN A 484 -15.14 11.74 -9.17
C ASN A 484 -15.05 10.50 -10.07
N SER A 485 -14.82 9.34 -9.49
CA SER A 485 -14.69 8.08 -10.21
C SER A 485 -15.55 7.00 -9.55
N GLU A 486 -16.29 6.25 -10.33
CA GLU A 486 -17.07 5.11 -9.85
C GLU A 486 -16.11 4.01 -9.31
N LEU A 487 -16.46 3.42 -8.18
CA LEU A 487 -15.75 2.27 -7.61
C LEU A 487 -16.44 0.98 -8.03
N SER A 488 -15.65 -0.06 -8.32
CA SER A 488 -16.18 -1.39 -8.63
C SER A 488 -16.92 -1.99 -7.42
N GLU A 489 -17.93 -2.82 -7.66
CA GLU A 489 -18.79 -3.45 -6.64
C GLU A 489 -18.01 -4.19 -5.54
N SER A 490 -16.81 -4.70 -5.83
CA SER A 490 -15.96 -5.39 -4.84
C SER A 490 -15.42 -4.50 -3.71
N VAL A 491 -15.60 -3.18 -3.78
CA VAL A 491 -15.14 -2.20 -2.78
C VAL A 491 -16.31 -1.60 -1.99
N SER A 492 -17.55 -1.97 -2.30
CA SER A 492 -18.77 -1.35 -1.73
C SER A 492 -19.00 -1.66 -0.23
N GLU A 493 -18.35 -2.66 0.34
CA GLU A 493 -18.53 -3.04 1.77
C GLU A 493 -17.72 -2.18 2.75
N VAL A 494 -16.84 -1.29 2.26
CA VAL A 494 -16.02 -0.44 3.12
C VAL A 494 -16.71 0.91 3.29
N PRO A 495 -16.97 1.36 4.54
CA PRO A 495 -17.62 2.65 4.79
C PRO A 495 -16.90 3.82 4.11
N PRO A 496 -17.63 4.88 3.71
CA PRO A 496 -17.02 6.07 3.11
C PRO A 496 -16.07 6.75 4.10
N ASP A 497 -14.94 7.24 3.61
CA ASP A 497 -13.95 7.96 4.41
C ASP A 497 -14.48 9.33 4.85
N ARG A 498 -15.36 9.94 4.03
CA ARG A 498 -15.97 11.25 4.26
C ARG A 498 -17.44 11.25 3.86
N ALA A 499 -18.25 11.87 4.69
CA ALA A 499 -19.63 12.20 4.33
C ALA A 499 -19.61 13.47 3.44
N GLU A 500 -20.22 13.37 2.26
CA GLU A 500 -20.34 14.47 1.30
C GLU A 500 -21.69 14.38 0.62
N SER A 501 -22.35 15.52 0.39
CA SER A 501 -23.60 15.59 -0.34
C SER A 501 -23.42 16.39 -1.63
N PHE A 502 -24.09 15.95 -2.69
CA PHE A 502 -24.00 16.52 -4.04
C PHE A 502 -25.35 17.14 -4.43
N PRO A 503 -25.73 18.30 -3.88
CA PRO A 503 -27.02 18.91 -4.17
C PRO A 503 -27.08 19.34 -5.65
N PRO A 504 -28.22 19.13 -6.32
CA PRO A 504 -28.38 19.48 -7.74
C PRO A 504 -28.47 21.01 -7.98
N ASP A 505 -28.95 21.75 -7.00
CA ASP A 505 -29.12 23.20 -7.04
C ASP A 505 -28.89 23.85 -5.67
N VAL A 506 -28.81 25.20 -5.67
CA VAL A 506 -28.52 26.00 -4.46
C VAL A 506 -29.61 25.88 -3.41
N ASP A 507 -30.88 25.83 -3.81
CA ASP A 507 -32.03 25.72 -2.90
C ASP A 507 -32.00 24.38 -2.16
N SER A 508 -31.62 23.32 -2.86
CA SER A 508 -31.43 21.98 -2.27
C SER A 508 -30.25 21.95 -1.30
N LEU A 509 -29.14 22.63 -1.61
CA LEU A 509 -28.00 22.79 -0.69
C LEU A 509 -28.41 23.53 0.58
N GLN A 510 -29.11 24.65 0.45
CA GLN A 510 -29.56 25.44 1.59
C GLN A 510 -30.50 24.66 2.50
N ARG A 511 -31.51 23.99 1.93
CA ARG A 511 -32.41 23.11 2.70
C ARG A 511 -31.68 22.02 3.42
N PHE A 512 -30.81 21.29 2.73
CA PHE A 512 -30.03 20.22 3.33
C PHE A 512 -29.18 20.69 4.52
N LEU A 513 -28.49 21.83 4.40
CA LEU A 513 -27.65 22.36 5.49
C LEU A 513 -28.49 22.81 6.68
N VAL A 514 -29.65 23.47 6.46
CA VAL A 514 -30.54 23.90 7.53
C VAL A 514 -31.18 22.71 8.23
N ASP A 515 -31.70 21.72 7.52
CA ASP A 515 -32.31 20.53 8.09
C ASP A 515 -31.27 19.74 8.92
N ARG A 516 -30.03 19.61 8.42
CA ARG A 516 -28.94 18.97 9.15
C ARG A 516 -28.60 19.71 10.44
N ALA A 517 -28.54 21.04 10.42
CA ALA A 517 -28.25 21.84 11.61
C ALA A 517 -29.38 21.76 12.64
N ILE A 518 -30.65 21.79 12.21
CA ILE A 518 -31.83 21.61 13.09
C ILE A 518 -31.83 20.21 13.70
N THR A 519 -31.59 19.18 12.90
CA THR A 519 -31.51 17.78 13.37
C THR A 519 -30.41 17.59 14.41
N LYS A 520 -29.26 18.23 14.22
CA LYS A 520 -28.13 18.15 15.16
C LYS A 520 -28.47 18.82 16.51
N VAL A 521 -29.24 19.91 16.50
CA VAL A 521 -29.74 20.56 17.74
C VAL A 521 -30.87 19.76 18.38
N GLY A 522 -31.62 18.98 17.62
CA GLY A 522 -32.62 18.02 18.10
C GLY A 522 -33.89 18.66 18.66
N ILE A 523 -34.23 19.89 18.29
CA ILE A 523 -35.42 20.64 18.75
C ILE A 523 -36.10 21.24 17.52
N GLU A 524 -37.42 21.04 17.44
CA GLU A 524 -38.26 21.66 16.37
C GLU A 524 -38.17 23.18 16.43
N PRO A 525 -38.08 23.89 15.27
CA PRO A 525 -37.93 25.36 15.22
C PRO A 525 -38.96 26.15 16.05
N ALA A 526 -40.21 25.68 16.04
CA ALA A 526 -41.28 26.31 16.80
C ALA A 526 -41.13 26.23 18.34
N GLN A 527 -40.32 25.29 18.82
CA GLN A 527 -40.05 25.07 20.24
C GLN A 527 -38.67 25.64 20.68
N MET A 528 -37.88 26.18 19.73
CA MET A 528 -36.54 26.68 19.98
C MET A 528 -36.54 27.96 20.82
N LYS A 529 -35.79 27.95 21.92
CA LYS A 529 -35.42 29.17 22.67
C LYS A 529 -34.23 29.85 22.00
N LYS A 530 -33.91 31.10 22.40
CA LYS A 530 -32.75 31.87 21.89
C LYS A 530 -31.47 31.03 21.77
N GLN A 531 -31.10 30.32 22.85
CA GLN A 531 -29.87 29.50 22.84
C GLN A 531 -29.86 28.40 21.79
N HIS A 532 -31.03 27.78 21.49
CA HIS A 532 -31.15 26.72 20.50
C HIS A 532 -31.03 27.28 19.05
N LYS A 533 -31.65 28.45 18.81
CA LYS A 533 -31.54 29.16 17.54
C LYS A 533 -30.11 29.64 17.27
N ALA A 534 -29.42 30.13 18.31
CA ALA A 534 -28.01 30.48 18.22
C ALA A 534 -27.12 29.25 17.96
N ALA A 535 -27.44 28.09 18.54
CA ALA A 535 -26.74 26.84 18.24
C ALA A 535 -26.92 26.39 16.77
N VAL A 536 -28.13 26.50 16.21
CA VAL A 536 -28.35 26.23 14.76
C VAL A 536 -27.53 27.20 13.90
N VAL A 537 -27.50 28.49 14.25
CA VAL A 537 -26.69 29.48 13.53
C VAL A 537 -25.20 29.17 13.62
N ARG A 538 -24.72 28.67 14.74
CA ARG A 538 -23.33 28.21 14.90
C ARG A 538 -23.02 27.05 13.97
N GLU A 539 -23.81 26.01 13.95
CA GLU A 539 -23.66 24.87 13.05
C GLU A 539 -23.66 25.28 11.57
N LEU A 540 -24.53 26.21 11.21
CA LEU A 540 -24.61 26.76 9.86
C LEU A 540 -23.36 27.60 9.51
N ASP A 541 -22.84 28.41 10.44
CA ASP A 541 -21.61 29.18 10.19
C ASP A 541 -20.39 28.27 10.04
N GLU A 542 -20.24 27.23 10.86
CA GLU A 542 -19.20 26.23 10.76
C GLU A 542 -19.27 25.43 9.45
N ALA A 543 -20.47 25.16 8.94
CA ALA A 543 -20.70 24.51 7.67
C ALA A 543 -20.48 25.43 6.45
N GLY A 544 -20.21 26.73 6.66
CA GLY A 544 -20.01 27.70 5.59
C GLY A 544 -21.30 28.21 4.94
N PHE A 545 -22.45 27.93 5.52
CA PHE A 545 -23.76 28.31 4.97
C PHE A 545 -23.88 29.80 4.63
N PHE A 546 -23.29 30.67 5.45
CA PHE A 546 -23.35 32.13 5.25
C PHE A 546 -22.37 32.66 4.17
N LEU A 547 -21.65 31.79 3.47
CA LEU A 547 -20.97 32.13 2.21
C LEU A 547 -21.92 32.13 1.02
N ILE A 548 -23.13 31.56 1.17
CA ILE A 548 -24.14 31.49 0.15
C ILE A 548 -24.92 32.82 0.18
N ARG A 549 -25.15 33.43 -1.00
CA ARG A 549 -25.95 34.66 -1.13
C ARG A 549 -27.37 34.42 -0.62
N ASP A 550 -27.97 35.41 0.04
CA ASP A 550 -29.33 35.41 0.57
C ASP A 550 -29.63 34.34 1.65
N SER A 551 -28.60 33.64 2.13
CA SER A 551 -28.68 32.59 3.15
C SER A 551 -29.26 33.07 4.49
N VAL A 552 -29.02 34.35 4.87
CA VAL A 552 -29.57 34.96 6.09
C VAL A 552 -31.10 35.03 6.04
N ASP A 553 -31.69 35.37 4.89
CA ASP A 553 -33.14 35.41 4.72
C ASP A 553 -33.76 34.04 4.79
N HIS A 554 -33.10 33.05 4.18
CA HIS A 554 -33.55 31.66 4.21
C HIS A 554 -33.61 31.12 5.65
N VAL A 555 -32.57 31.29 6.45
CA VAL A 555 -32.52 30.83 7.84
C VAL A 555 -33.43 31.63 8.76
N ALA A 556 -33.58 32.94 8.52
CA ALA A 556 -34.50 33.78 9.29
C ALA A 556 -35.95 33.29 9.16
N GLY A 557 -36.37 32.92 7.93
CA GLY A 557 -37.69 32.33 7.68
C GLY A 557 -37.86 30.96 8.36
N GLN A 558 -36.88 30.09 8.28
CA GLN A 558 -36.93 28.75 8.88
C GLN A 558 -36.95 28.76 10.43
N LEU A 559 -36.25 29.70 11.05
CA LEU A 559 -36.20 29.83 12.51
C LEU A 559 -37.26 30.80 13.07
N ASP A 560 -38.13 31.36 12.25
CA ASP A 560 -39.13 32.36 12.61
C ASP A 560 -38.51 33.50 13.46
N VAL A 561 -37.55 34.20 12.83
CA VAL A 561 -36.85 35.36 13.44
C VAL A 561 -36.55 36.39 12.32
N THR A 562 -36.17 37.60 12.72
CA THR A 562 -35.77 38.65 11.77
C THR A 562 -34.33 38.46 11.30
N ARG A 563 -33.97 38.96 10.11
CA ARG A 563 -32.58 39.02 9.59
C ARG A 563 -31.63 39.62 10.64
N TYR A 564 -32.08 40.70 11.33
CA TYR A 564 -31.29 41.35 12.36
C TYR A 564 -30.94 40.40 13.53
N THR A 565 -31.89 39.53 13.89
CA THR A 565 -31.68 38.51 14.91
C THR A 565 -30.60 37.48 14.47
N ILE A 566 -30.60 37.07 13.21
CA ILE A 566 -29.57 36.16 12.68
C ILE A 566 -28.20 36.82 12.72
N TYR A 567 -28.08 38.10 12.31
CA TYR A 567 -26.79 38.81 12.40
C TYR A 567 -26.29 38.93 13.86
N ASN A 568 -27.20 39.16 14.82
CA ASN A 568 -26.79 39.18 16.21
C ASN A 568 -26.27 37.82 16.69
N TYR A 569 -26.93 36.71 16.32
CA TYR A 569 -26.44 35.38 16.63
C TYR A 569 -25.08 35.09 15.98
N LEU A 570 -24.89 35.46 14.71
CA LEU A 570 -23.61 35.33 14.02
C LEU A 570 -22.50 36.12 14.70
N ASN A 571 -22.77 37.34 15.15
CA ASN A 571 -21.78 38.15 15.84
C ASN A 571 -21.44 37.54 17.20
N GLU A 572 -22.44 37.04 17.98
CA GLU A 572 -22.21 36.32 19.23
C GLU A 572 -21.32 35.08 18.98
N VAL A 573 -21.64 34.24 18.00
CA VAL A 573 -20.90 33.01 17.68
C VAL A 573 -19.46 33.31 17.24
N ARG A 574 -19.26 34.30 16.36
CA ARG A 574 -17.92 34.67 15.87
C ARG A 574 -17.04 35.34 16.92
N ALA A 575 -17.64 36.08 17.85
CA ALA A 575 -16.92 36.65 18.99
C ALA A 575 -16.42 35.58 19.98
N GLU A 576 -17.19 34.51 20.18
CA GLU A 576 -16.76 33.35 20.97
C GLU A 576 -15.57 32.59 20.34
N THR A 577 -15.52 32.53 19.02
CA THR A 577 -14.46 31.81 18.26
C THR A 577 -13.15 32.62 18.17
N THR A 578 -13.20 33.96 18.33
CA THR A 578 -12.04 34.85 18.30
C THR A 578 -11.42 35.17 19.64
N ALA A 579 -12.02 34.73 20.77
CA ALA A 579 -11.43 34.88 22.11
C ALA A 579 -10.23 33.89 22.25
N PRO A 580 -9.00 34.35 22.56
CA PRO A 580 -7.86 33.47 22.81
C PRO A 580 -8.18 32.62 24.05
N GLY A 581 -8.03 31.31 23.93
CA GLY A 581 -8.43 30.28 24.87
C GLY A 581 -8.04 30.55 26.32
N ALA A 582 -8.99 30.34 27.23
CA ALA A 582 -8.77 30.11 28.64
C ALA A 582 -8.45 28.64 28.91
#